data_e589631f4461ee9a1b10a596ac0078fe
#
_entry.id   e589631f4461ee9a1b10a596ac0078fe
#
_cell.length_a   1.000
_cell.length_b   1.000
_cell.length_c   1.000
_cell.angle_alpha   90.00
_cell.angle_beta   90.00
_cell.angle_gamma   90.00
#
_symmetry.space_group_name_H-M   'P 1'
#
loop_
_entity.id
_entity.type
_entity.pdbx_description
1 polymer ?
#
loop_
_entity_poly.entity_id
_entity_poly.type
_entity_poly.pdbx_seq_one_letter_code
_entity_poly.pdbx_strand_id
1 'polypeptide(L)'
;MKKVFSLLMVLAFVMAGVAQNDADQPKKNKKVKNPEITFETLVHDYGEIYQGENGECEFVFKNTGKADLILTNCRSSCGCTVPSWPKDPIAPGKKAVIKVKYNTQRIGQINKTITVESNAVNDRVVLKITGNVSPKPSEAAPENNSGAPKVNN
;
A
#
# COMPACT_ATOMS: atom_id res chain seq x y z
N MET A 1 63.52 -73.94 28.72
CA MET A 1 64.27 -72.71 28.99
C MET A 1 63.53 -71.52 28.45
N LYS A 2 62.95 -70.83 29.36
CA LYS A 2 63.17 -69.36 29.53
C LYS A 2 62.69 -68.59 28.28
N LYS A 3 61.80 -67.66 28.36
CA LYS A 3 61.62 -66.64 29.38
C LYS A 3 60.30 -65.93 29.16
N VAL A 4 59.65 -65.80 30.19
CA VAL A 4 58.71 -64.72 30.53
C VAL A 4 59.24 -63.40 30.05
N PHE A 5 58.53 -62.74 29.20
CA PHE A 5 58.65 -61.29 29.00
C PHE A 5 57.24 -60.70 28.90
N SER A 6 56.92 -60.43 30.04
CA SER A 6 56.57 -59.11 30.53
C SER A 6 55.59 -58.34 29.60
N LEU A 7 54.43 -58.57 30.01
CA LEU A 7 53.25 -57.70 29.75
C LEU A 7 53.53 -56.30 30.30
N LEU A 8 54.04 -55.47 29.48
CA LEU A 8 53.99 -54.01 29.77
C LEU A 8 52.99 -53.38 28.81
N MET A 9 51.86 -53.52 29.27
CA MET A 9 50.69 -52.89 28.74
C MET A 9 50.88 -51.37 28.81
N VAL A 10 51.35 -50.81 27.73
CA VAL A 10 51.23 -49.35 27.53
C VAL A 10 49.82 -49.08 27.20
N LEU A 11 49.14 -48.68 28.20
CA LEU A 11 47.82 -48.10 28.10
C LEU A 11 48.00 -46.73 27.40
N ALA A 12 48.09 -46.72 26.07
CA ALA A 12 48.00 -45.53 25.27
C ALA A 12 46.56 -45.08 25.33
N PHE A 13 46.36 -44.16 26.23
CA PHE A 13 45.14 -43.40 26.32
C PHE A 13 45.06 -42.53 25.07
N VAL A 14 44.46 -43.08 24.02
CA VAL A 14 44.07 -42.29 22.86
C VAL A 14 42.92 -41.41 23.26
N MET A 15 43.26 -40.23 23.73
CA MET A 15 42.36 -39.13 23.79
C MET A 15 41.99 -38.79 22.33
N ALA A 16 40.93 -39.42 21.85
CA ALA A 16 40.27 -38.98 20.66
C ALA A 16 39.73 -37.59 20.92
N GLY A 17 40.53 -36.62 20.56
CA GLY A 17 40.08 -35.25 20.46
C GLY A 17 38.92 -35.21 19.46
N VAL A 18 37.73 -35.05 19.98
CA VAL A 18 36.58 -34.66 19.19
C VAL A 18 36.91 -33.29 18.63
N ALA A 19 37.50 -33.26 17.45
CA ALA A 19 37.54 -32.02 16.65
C ALA A 19 36.09 -31.66 16.33
N GLN A 20 35.52 -30.79 17.12
CA GLN A 20 34.34 -30.08 16.73
C GLN A 20 34.76 -29.24 15.53
N ASN A 21 34.45 -29.72 14.35
CA ASN A 21 34.39 -28.91 13.15
C ASN A 21 33.21 -27.97 13.33
N ASP A 22 33.45 -26.87 14.01
CA ASP A 22 32.71 -25.66 13.74
C ASP A 22 32.99 -25.28 12.28
N ALA A 23 32.21 -25.90 11.41
CA ALA A 23 32.07 -25.40 10.05
C ALA A 23 31.49 -23.98 10.19
N ASP A 24 32.39 -23.01 10.29
CA ASP A 24 32.12 -21.63 10.01
C ASP A 24 31.61 -21.56 8.56
N GLN A 25 30.33 -21.81 8.42
CA GLN A 25 29.62 -21.52 7.19
C GLN A 25 29.69 -20.01 7.03
N PRO A 26 30.35 -19.48 5.98
CA PRO A 26 30.26 -18.08 5.67
C PRO A 26 28.78 -17.81 5.43
N LYS A 27 28.13 -17.13 6.36
CA LYS A 27 26.80 -16.57 6.19
C LYS A 27 26.90 -15.68 4.96
N LYS A 28 26.60 -16.26 3.78
CA LYS A 28 26.35 -15.48 2.58
C LYS A 28 25.34 -14.44 3.00
N ASN A 29 25.79 -13.22 3.12
CA ASN A 29 24.98 -12.06 3.40
C ASN A 29 24.04 -11.93 2.20
N LYS A 30 22.94 -12.70 2.24
CA LYS A 30 21.90 -12.70 1.23
C LYS A 30 21.26 -11.35 1.37
N LYS A 31 21.73 -10.37 0.55
CA LYS A 31 21.21 -9.03 0.50
C LYS A 31 19.68 -9.17 0.44
N VAL A 32 19.02 -8.90 1.56
CA VAL A 32 17.57 -9.08 1.69
C VAL A 32 16.94 -8.20 0.63
N LYS A 33 16.28 -8.85 -0.33
CA LYS A 33 15.55 -8.14 -1.37
C LYS A 33 14.20 -7.76 -0.78
N ASN A 34 14.00 -6.50 -0.49
CA ASN A 34 12.74 -6.00 0.04
C ASN A 34 11.93 -5.30 -1.05
N PRO A 35 10.60 -5.40 -1.02
CA PRO A 35 9.73 -4.53 -1.80
C PRO A 35 9.73 -3.12 -1.21
N GLU A 36 9.44 -2.14 -2.06
CA GLU A 36 9.28 -0.74 -1.69
C GLU A 36 8.18 -0.14 -2.55
N ILE A 37 7.28 0.64 -1.95
CA ILE A 37 6.18 1.28 -2.67
C ILE A 37 6.43 2.78 -2.80
N THR A 38 6.34 3.30 -4.03
CA THR A 38 6.45 4.73 -4.32
C THR A 38 5.24 5.16 -5.13
N PHE A 39 4.52 6.16 -4.63
CA PHE A 39 3.37 6.77 -5.29
C PHE A 39 3.81 7.96 -6.15
N GLU A 40 3.16 8.17 -7.29
CA GLU A 40 3.36 9.36 -8.13
C GLU A 40 2.78 10.61 -7.45
N THR A 41 1.65 10.46 -6.77
CA THR A 41 1.03 11.49 -5.93
C THR A 41 0.40 10.86 -4.70
N LEU A 42 0.43 11.57 -3.59
CA LEU A 42 -0.21 11.15 -2.33
C LEU A 42 -1.52 11.89 -2.08
N VAL A 43 -1.82 12.91 -2.87
CA VAL A 43 -3.02 13.73 -2.73
C VAL A 43 -3.72 13.85 -4.09
N HIS A 44 -5.02 13.64 -4.09
CA HIS A 44 -5.89 13.99 -5.21
C HIS A 44 -6.87 15.06 -4.76
N ASP A 45 -6.91 16.18 -5.50
CA ASP A 45 -7.84 17.27 -5.26
C ASP A 45 -8.89 17.30 -6.36
N TYR A 46 -10.15 17.11 -5.97
CA TYR A 46 -11.30 17.23 -6.88
C TYR A 46 -11.62 18.68 -7.23
N GLY A 47 -11.06 19.66 -6.47
CA GLY A 47 -11.51 21.06 -6.55
C GLY A 47 -12.99 21.21 -6.16
N GLU A 48 -13.71 22.04 -6.90
CA GLU A 48 -15.17 22.18 -6.79
C GLU A 48 -15.84 21.21 -7.77
N ILE A 49 -16.68 20.33 -7.24
CA ILE A 49 -17.53 19.42 -8.03
C ILE A 49 -18.97 19.53 -7.58
N TYR A 50 -19.90 19.14 -8.44
CA TYR A 50 -21.33 19.16 -8.10
C TYR A 50 -21.82 17.80 -7.58
N GLN A 51 -22.88 17.87 -6.78
CA GLN A 51 -23.54 16.67 -6.25
C GLN A 51 -23.90 15.68 -7.36
N GLY A 52 -23.45 14.43 -7.20
CA GLY A 52 -23.67 13.33 -8.15
C GLY A 52 -22.72 13.31 -9.33
N GLU A 53 -21.72 14.20 -9.40
CA GLU A 53 -20.63 14.10 -10.38
C GLU A 53 -19.70 12.92 -10.07
N ASN A 54 -18.80 12.65 -11.02
CA ASN A 54 -17.85 11.53 -10.89
C ASN A 54 -16.90 11.77 -9.71
N GLY A 55 -16.96 10.91 -8.72
CA GLY A 55 -16.09 10.90 -7.54
C GLY A 55 -14.98 9.86 -7.62
N GLU A 56 -14.63 9.36 -8.81
CA GLU A 56 -13.56 8.39 -8.98
C GLU A 56 -12.22 9.08 -9.22
N CYS A 57 -11.18 8.57 -8.55
CA CYS A 57 -9.80 8.96 -8.80
C CYS A 57 -8.87 7.76 -8.70
N GLU A 58 -7.65 7.93 -9.18
CA GLU A 58 -6.64 6.88 -9.23
C GLU A 58 -5.34 7.37 -8.60
N PHE A 59 -4.73 6.48 -7.82
CA PHE A 59 -3.38 6.66 -7.30
C PHE A 59 -2.45 5.64 -7.94
N VAL A 60 -1.59 6.12 -8.82
CA VAL A 60 -0.58 5.29 -9.48
C VAL A 60 0.60 5.12 -8.55
N PHE A 61 1.07 3.88 -8.41
CA PHE A 61 2.26 3.56 -7.64
C PHE A 61 3.16 2.59 -8.39
N LYS A 62 4.41 2.50 -7.96
CA LYS A 62 5.44 1.63 -8.50
C LYS A 62 6.09 0.84 -7.38
N ASN A 63 6.37 -0.43 -7.63
CA ASN A 63 7.30 -1.19 -6.80
C ASN A 63 8.73 -0.78 -7.16
N THR A 64 9.35 0.05 -6.33
CA THR A 64 10.74 0.51 -6.49
C THR A 64 11.75 -0.40 -5.81
N GLY A 65 11.25 -1.41 -5.07
CA GLY A 65 12.05 -2.41 -4.40
C GLY A 65 12.60 -3.50 -5.32
N LYS A 66 13.10 -4.57 -4.70
CA LYS A 66 13.77 -5.70 -5.39
C LYS A 66 13.08 -7.06 -5.15
N ALA A 67 11.92 -7.07 -4.49
CA ALA A 67 11.06 -8.23 -4.28
C ALA A 67 9.62 -7.85 -4.63
N ASP A 68 8.76 -8.86 -4.73
CA ASP A 68 7.36 -8.67 -5.06
C ASP A 68 6.63 -7.87 -3.96
N LEU A 69 5.93 -6.84 -4.38
CA LEU A 69 5.11 -5.99 -3.53
C LEU A 69 3.69 -6.54 -3.47
N ILE A 70 3.18 -6.73 -2.26
CA ILE A 70 1.82 -7.20 -2.00
C ILE A 70 1.11 -6.15 -1.14
N LEU A 71 0.00 -5.62 -1.65
CA LEU A 71 -0.88 -4.76 -0.86
C LEU A 71 -1.78 -5.65 0.00
N THR A 72 -1.65 -5.52 1.31
CA THR A 72 -2.40 -6.35 2.27
C THR A 72 -3.75 -5.75 2.61
N ASN A 73 -3.82 -4.42 2.66
CA ASN A 73 -5.06 -3.71 2.99
C ASN A 73 -5.07 -2.28 2.41
N CYS A 74 -6.26 -1.79 2.07
CA CYS A 74 -6.51 -0.38 1.79
C CYS A 74 -7.79 0.02 2.51
N ARG A 75 -7.69 0.91 3.48
CA ARG A 75 -8.81 1.32 4.33
C ARG A 75 -8.99 2.83 4.32
N SER A 76 -10.20 3.27 4.03
CA SER A 76 -10.57 4.69 4.12
C SER A 76 -10.94 5.11 5.53
N SER A 77 -10.85 6.41 5.79
CA SER A 77 -11.26 7.03 7.06
C SER A 77 -12.78 7.07 7.27
N CYS A 78 -13.58 6.78 6.24
CA CYS A 78 -15.05 6.68 6.32
C CYS A 78 -15.61 5.71 5.28
N GLY A 79 -16.84 5.23 5.50
CA GLY A 79 -17.56 4.42 4.50
C GLY A 79 -18.01 5.19 3.25
N CYS A 80 -17.80 6.50 3.18
CA CYS A 80 -18.11 7.34 2.03
C CYS A 80 -17.02 7.29 0.93
N THR A 81 -15.91 6.60 1.20
CA THR A 81 -14.78 6.44 0.30
C THR A 81 -14.44 4.95 0.22
N VAL A 82 -14.49 4.40 -0.98
CA VAL A 82 -14.27 2.97 -1.20
C VAL A 82 -13.04 2.79 -2.07
N PRO A 83 -11.91 2.29 -1.51
CA PRO A 83 -10.73 1.93 -2.28
C PRO A 83 -10.85 0.54 -2.90
N SER A 84 -10.29 0.38 -4.11
CA SER A 84 -10.09 -0.89 -4.78
C SER A 84 -8.63 -0.98 -5.25
N TRP A 85 -7.97 -2.12 -5.05
CA TRP A 85 -6.55 -2.30 -5.29
C TRP A 85 -6.21 -3.68 -5.83
N PRO A 86 -5.06 -3.86 -6.53
CA PRO A 86 -4.60 -5.16 -7.00
C PRO A 86 -4.38 -6.12 -5.84
N LYS A 87 -4.79 -7.37 -6.03
CA LYS A 87 -4.58 -8.46 -5.06
C LYS A 87 -3.35 -9.31 -5.40
N ASP A 88 -2.95 -9.29 -6.67
CA ASP A 88 -1.79 -10.03 -7.15
C ASP A 88 -0.48 -9.31 -6.77
N PRO A 89 0.62 -10.08 -6.59
CA PRO A 89 1.93 -9.51 -6.36
C PRO A 89 2.39 -8.63 -7.51
N ILE A 90 2.94 -7.47 -7.20
CA ILE A 90 3.48 -6.51 -8.16
C ILE A 90 4.99 -6.67 -8.21
N ALA A 91 5.51 -7.18 -9.34
CA ALA A 91 6.93 -7.44 -9.53
C ALA A 91 7.78 -6.15 -9.46
N PRO A 92 9.09 -6.25 -9.13
CA PRO A 92 10.01 -5.13 -9.12
C PRO A 92 9.96 -4.30 -10.39
N GLY A 93 9.89 -2.98 -10.25
CA GLY A 93 9.83 -2.02 -11.35
C GLY A 93 8.47 -1.85 -12.02
N LYS A 94 7.47 -2.67 -11.68
CA LYS A 94 6.12 -2.57 -12.26
C LYS A 94 5.30 -1.49 -11.55
N LYS A 95 4.39 -0.88 -12.31
CA LYS A 95 3.38 0.06 -11.83
C LYS A 95 2.04 -0.64 -11.65
N ALA A 96 1.24 -0.13 -10.73
CA ALA A 96 -0.14 -0.52 -10.53
C ALA A 96 -0.95 0.68 -10.01
N VAL A 97 -2.26 0.49 -9.81
CA VAL A 97 -3.19 1.58 -9.51
C VAL A 97 -4.10 1.19 -8.35
N ILE A 98 -4.29 2.10 -7.41
CA ILE A 98 -5.38 2.06 -6.44
C ILE A 98 -6.47 2.99 -6.96
N LYS A 99 -7.66 2.44 -7.21
CA LYS A 99 -8.85 3.21 -7.58
C LYS A 99 -9.60 3.59 -6.32
N VAL A 100 -10.06 4.81 -6.23
CA VAL A 100 -10.80 5.33 -5.09
C VAL A 100 -12.09 5.95 -5.60
N LYS A 101 -13.23 5.58 -4.98
CA LYS A 101 -14.53 6.15 -5.29
C LYS A 101 -15.08 6.87 -4.06
N TYR A 102 -15.28 8.18 -4.20
CA TYR A 102 -15.94 9.03 -3.20
C TYR A 102 -17.43 9.16 -3.50
N ASN A 103 -18.27 9.16 -2.47
CA ASN A 103 -19.71 9.38 -2.61
C ASN A 103 -20.02 10.87 -2.72
N THR A 104 -20.13 11.36 -3.94
CA THR A 104 -20.42 12.76 -4.26
C THR A 104 -21.88 13.19 -3.99
N GLN A 105 -22.77 12.28 -3.55
CA GLN A 105 -24.07 12.66 -3.05
C GLN A 105 -23.98 13.45 -1.73
N ARG A 106 -22.83 13.42 -1.08
CA ARG A 106 -22.56 14.14 0.17
C ARG A 106 -22.04 15.52 -0.13
N ILE A 107 -22.91 16.53 0.03
CA ILE A 107 -22.55 17.94 -0.11
C ILE A 107 -21.58 18.36 1.00
N GLY A 108 -20.64 19.24 0.68
CA GLY A 108 -19.66 19.81 1.59
C GLY A 108 -18.23 19.36 1.34
N GLN A 109 -17.34 19.71 2.26
CA GLN A 109 -15.91 19.55 2.12
C GLN A 109 -15.47 18.08 2.10
N ILE A 110 -14.66 17.72 1.12
CA ILE A 110 -13.96 16.45 1.00
C ILE A 110 -12.61 16.60 1.69
N ASN A 111 -12.38 15.81 2.74
CA ASN A 111 -11.09 15.68 3.41
C ASN A 111 -11.02 14.26 4.00
N LYS A 112 -10.60 13.31 3.18
CA LYS A 112 -10.57 11.91 3.54
C LYS A 112 -9.20 11.31 3.28
N THR A 113 -8.86 10.30 4.07
CA THR A 113 -7.60 9.57 3.94
C THR A 113 -7.85 8.10 3.61
N ILE A 114 -6.92 7.52 2.87
CA ILE A 114 -6.87 6.08 2.58
C ILE A 114 -5.52 5.57 3.11
N THR A 115 -5.55 4.68 4.08
CA THR A 115 -4.37 4.01 4.58
C THR A 115 -4.12 2.77 3.74
N VAL A 116 -2.96 2.71 3.10
CA VAL A 116 -2.46 1.58 2.31
C VAL A 116 -1.46 0.81 3.17
N GLU A 117 -1.66 -0.49 3.32
CA GLU A 117 -0.78 -1.40 4.06
C GLU A 117 -0.22 -2.44 3.08
N SER A 118 1.07 -2.76 3.21
CA SER A 118 1.78 -3.67 2.30
C SER A 118 2.93 -4.40 3.01
N ASN A 119 3.58 -5.31 2.29
CA ASN A 119 4.82 -5.96 2.73
C ASN A 119 6.09 -5.14 2.42
N ALA A 120 5.96 -3.89 2.00
CA ALA A 120 7.08 -3.01 1.69
C ALA A 120 7.87 -2.61 2.94
N VAL A 121 9.10 -2.11 2.76
CA VAL A 121 9.89 -1.51 3.86
C VAL A 121 9.18 -0.27 4.45
N ASN A 122 8.48 0.46 3.60
CA ASN A 122 7.54 1.52 3.97
C ASN A 122 6.10 0.93 3.96
N ASP A 123 5.84 0.02 4.87
CA ASP A 123 4.68 -0.86 4.95
C ASP A 123 3.33 -0.14 5.05
N ARG A 124 3.35 1.14 5.43
CA ARG A 124 2.17 1.97 5.61
C ARG A 124 2.31 3.33 4.92
N VAL A 125 1.43 3.60 3.95
CA VAL A 125 1.33 4.87 3.24
C VAL A 125 -0.08 5.43 3.39
N VAL A 126 -0.20 6.76 3.56
CA VAL A 126 -1.47 7.45 3.67
C VAL A 126 -1.68 8.32 2.44
N LEU A 127 -2.75 8.02 1.70
CA LEU A 127 -3.22 8.82 0.58
C LEU A 127 -4.34 9.76 1.07
N LYS A 128 -4.52 10.89 0.40
CA LYS A 128 -5.51 11.90 0.75
C LYS A 128 -6.32 12.30 -0.46
N ILE A 129 -7.63 12.51 -0.26
CA ILE A 129 -8.50 13.16 -1.23
C ILE A 129 -9.08 14.42 -0.61
N THR A 130 -9.12 15.50 -1.39
CA THR A 130 -9.62 16.81 -0.99
C THR A 130 -10.57 17.36 -2.05
N GLY A 131 -11.30 18.44 -1.73
CA GLY A 131 -12.22 19.13 -2.61
C GLY A 131 -13.48 19.60 -1.89
N ASN A 132 -14.46 20.06 -2.64
CA ASN A 132 -15.76 20.45 -2.12
C ASN A 132 -16.88 20.00 -3.06
N VAL A 133 -17.95 19.46 -2.51
CA VAL A 133 -19.15 19.08 -3.27
C VAL A 133 -20.21 20.14 -3.05
N SER A 134 -20.54 20.88 -4.10
CA SER A 134 -21.59 21.88 -4.10
C SER A 134 -22.94 21.32 -4.59
N PRO A 135 -24.07 21.87 -4.18
CA PRO A 135 -25.36 21.51 -4.78
C PRO A 135 -25.33 21.75 -6.28
N LYS A 136 -26.04 20.94 -7.06
CA LYS A 136 -26.26 21.27 -8.48
C LYS A 136 -26.95 22.63 -8.58
N PRO A 137 -26.54 23.50 -9.54
CA PRO A 137 -27.32 24.69 -9.85
C PRO A 137 -28.75 24.25 -10.16
N SER A 138 -29.72 24.85 -9.50
CA SER A 138 -31.10 24.65 -9.94
C SER A 138 -31.22 25.30 -11.33
N GLU A 139 -31.69 24.55 -12.33
CA GLU A 139 -32.13 25.16 -13.57
C GLU A 139 -33.11 26.24 -13.15
N ALA A 140 -32.76 27.51 -13.42
CA ALA A 140 -33.68 28.62 -13.18
C ALA A 140 -34.99 28.29 -13.91
N ALA A 141 -36.06 28.14 -13.16
CA ALA A 141 -37.39 28.03 -13.76
C ALA A 141 -37.53 29.19 -14.74
N PRO A 142 -38.04 28.98 -15.97
CA PRO A 142 -38.22 30.06 -16.91
C PRO A 142 -39.03 31.14 -16.22
N GLU A 143 -38.47 32.34 -16.15
CA GLU A 143 -39.18 33.49 -15.64
C GLU A 143 -40.47 33.66 -16.45
N ASN A 144 -41.59 33.32 -15.80
CA ASN A 144 -42.91 33.51 -16.38
C ASN A 144 -43.18 35.01 -16.35
N ASN A 145 -42.67 35.66 -17.40
CA ASN A 145 -42.93 37.11 -17.61
C ASN A 145 -44.39 37.28 -18.02
N SER A 146 -45.29 37.07 -17.05
CA SER A 146 -46.67 37.39 -17.16
C SER A 146 -46.77 38.90 -17.22
N GLY A 147 -46.72 39.44 -18.44
CA GLY A 147 -46.99 40.84 -18.71
C GLY A 147 -48.34 41.24 -18.12
N ALA A 148 -48.29 42.09 -17.14
CA ALA A 148 -49.49 42.72 -16.60
C ALA A 148 -50.21 43.51 -17.74
N PRO A 149 -51.50 43.35 -17.89
CA PRO A 149 -52.25 44.13 -18.89
C PRO A 149 -52.19 45.59 -18.52
N LYS A 150 -51.74 46.45 -19.45
CA LYS A 150 -51.82 47.89 -19.36
C LYS A 150 -53.29 48.29 -19.46
N VAL A 151 -53.88 48.77 -18.39
CA VAL A 151 -55.18 49.44 -18.39
C VAL A 151 -54.95 50.85 -18.92
N ASN A 152 -55.43 51.10 -20.15
CA ASN A 152 -55.57 52.52 -20.69
C ASN A 152 -56.86 53.09 -20.18
N ASN A 153 -56.77 54.18 -19.49
CA ASN A 153 -57.85 55.22 -19.32
C ASN A 153 -57.60 56.32 -20.28
#